data_c2a64b70143f0ec247d1a19d62d299f2
#
_entry.id   c2a64b70143f0ec247d1a19d62d299f2
#
_cell.length_a   1.000
_cell.length_b   1.000
_cell.length_c   1.000
_cell.angle_alpha   90.00
_cell.angle_beta   90.00
_cell.angle_gamma   90.00
#
_symmetry.space_group_name_H-M   'P 1'
#
loop_
_entity.id
_entity.type
_entity.pdbx_description
1 polymer ?
#
loop_
_entity_poly.entity_id
_entity_poly.type
_entity_poly.pdbx_seq_one_letter_code
_entity_poly.pdbx_strand_id
1 'polypeptide(L)'
;MKFSNISEYYFNSDNVTGYLSDFSKYNHEIDSIKLHEETIKKNEITSDVDVNNFEPIVLSLYPNKILNNESKNFETSELILLDGHHRWKYANQINLVNKLKCILVNFKDVKVKSYFFKINIEKDKFIKHLSEAGYIPNNDGNIGIYFEDEMYINKKVKNIFDLYNFKKLIQDDNVITPILEDGGESSTFVKFTSLKPQDLLSIDHLLPPKSTWITPRI
;
A
#
# COMPACT_ATOMS: atom_id res chain seq x y z
N MET A 1 -10.16 18.92 9.46
CA MET A 1 -8.70 19.13 9.54
C MET A 1 -8.33 20.37 8.74
N LYS A 2 -7.44 21.18 9.28
CA LYS A 2 -6.94 22.39 8.61
C LYS A 2 -5.44 22.27 8.42
N PHE A 3 -4.97 22.70 7.27
CA PHE A 3 -3.58 22.68 6.85
C PHE A 3 -3.12 24.08 6.49
N SER A 4 -1.87 24.39 6.78
CA SER A 4 -1.26 25.70 6.52
C SER A 4 0.16 25.52 5.99
N ASN A 5 0.76 26.60 5.52
CA ASN A 5 2.11 26.61 4.96
C ASN A 5 2.31 25.62 3.83
N ILE A 6 1.28 25.48 2.98
CA ILE A 6 1.28 24.52 1.88
C ILE A 6 2.32 24.94 0.84
N SER A 7 3.21 24.04 0.49
CA SER A 7 4.24 24.19 -0.54
C SER A 7 4.38 22.92 -1.37
N GLU A 8 4.79 23.06 -2.63
CA GLU A 8 4.99 21.90 -3.49
C GLU A 8 6.10 20.98 -2.96
N TYR A 9 5.86 19.68 -3.12
CA TYR A 9 6.80 18.59 -2.84
C TYR A 9 6.78 17.60 -4.00
N TYR A 10 7.92 17.28 -4.55
CA TYR A 10 8.02 16.38 -5.69
C TYR A 10 8.58 15.01 -5.29
N PHE A 11 7.79 13.95 -5.55
CA PHE A 11 8.21 12.57 -5.36
C PHE A 11 8.92 12.05 -6.61
N ASN A 12 10.23 11.98 -6.60
CA ASN A 12 11.03 11.55 -7.75
C ASN A 12 10.73 10.11 -8.18
N SER A 13 10.53 9.20 -7.24
CA SER A 13 10.30 7.77 -7.50
C SER A 13 9.04 7.50 -8.31
N ASP A 14 8.04 8.36 -8.20
CA ASP A 14 6.72 8.15 -8.79
C ASP A 14 6.30 9.25 -9.78
N ASN A 15 7.13 10.27 -9.97
CA ASN A 15 6.81 11.48 -10.75
C ASN A 15 5.49 12.14 -10.32
N VAL A 16 5.29 12.27 -9.02
CA VAL A 16 4.07 12.81 -8.43
C VAL A 16 4.37 14.10 -7.69
N THR A 17 3.52 15.11 -7.88
CA THR A 17 3.52 16.34 -7.08
C THR A 17 2.59 16.16 -5.89
N GLY A 18 3.16 16.30 -4.69
CA GLY A 18 2.43 16.45 -3.44
C GLY A 18 2.55 17.87 -2.91
N TYR A 19 1.99 18.09 -1.72
CA TYR A 19 1.96 19.40 -1.07
C TYR A 19 2.35 19.25 0.39
N LEU A 20 3.58 19.63 0.72
CA LEU A 20 4.07 19.66 2.10
C LEU A 20 3.28 20.69 2.89
N SER A 21 2.84 20.33 4.07
CA SER A 21 1.97 21.16 4.89
C SER A 21 2.10 20.84 6.38
N ASP A 22 1.72 21.81 7.20
CA ASP A 22 1.57 21.65 8.65
C ASP A 22 0.09 21.47 9.02
N PHE A 23 -0.20 20.64 10.03
CA PHE A 23 -1.51 20.63 10.66
C PHE A 23 -1.71 21.91 11.47
N SER A 24 -2.58 22.81 11.03
CA SER A 24 -2.98 23.97 11.81
C SER A 24 -4.11 23.67 12.80
N LYS A 25 -4.95 22.69 12.47
CA LYS A 25 -5.99 22.16 13.36
C LYS A 25 -6.35 20.72 13.02
N TYR A 26 -6.28 19.84 14.01
CA TYR A 26 -6.68 18.44 13.90
C TYR A 26 -7.78 18.10 14.89
N ASN A 27 -8.92 17.60 14.42
CA ASN A 27 -10.10 17.29 15.24
C ASN A 27 -10.79 15.97 14.86
N HIS A 28 -10.25 15.21 13.89
CA HIS A 28 -10.95 14.04 13.33
C HIS A 28 -9.99 12.87 13.15
N GLU A 29 -10.54 11.67 13.13
CA GLU A 29 -9.80 10.49 12.71
C GLU A 29 -9.48 10.59 11.21
N ILE A 30 -8.34 10.03 10.83
CA ILE A 30 -7.92 9.87 9.45
C ILE A 30 -8.14 8.41 9.07
N ASP A 31 -8.88 8.17 8.00
CA ASP A 31 -9.01 6.84 7.43
C ASP A 31 -7.65 6.33 6.98
N SER A 32 -7.37 5.09 7.25
CA SER A 32 -6.12 4.47 6.81
C SER A 32 -6.39 3.30 5.88
N ILE A 33 -5.54 3.16 4.89
CA ILE A 33 -5.48 1.94 4.11
C ILE A 33 -4.84 0.85 4.98
N LYS A 34 -5.64 -0.10 5.45
CA LYS A 34 -5.24 -1.14 6.41
C LYS A 34 -4.44 -2.26 5.75
N LEU A 35 -3.29 -1.93 5.13
CA LEU A 35 -2.53 -2.93 4.38
C LEU A 35 -1.61 -3.81 5.24
N HIS A 36 -1.21 -3.36 6.43
CA HIS A 36 -0.20 -4.03 7.27
C HIS A 36 -0.45 -3.79 8.77
N GLU A 37 -1.67 -3.96 9.22
CA GLU A 37 -2.03 -3.71 10.63
C GLU A 37 -1.21 -4.56 11.61
N GLU A 38 -0.87 -5.79 11.24
CA GLU A 38 -0.02 -6.66 12.07
C GLU A 38 1.37 -6.08 12.28
N THR A 39 1.94 -5.42 11.27
CA THR A 39 3.24 -4.76 11.36
C THR A 39 3.17 -3.55 12.29
N ILE A 40 2.08 -2.79 12.23
CA ILE A 40 1.84 -1.63 13.11
C ILE A 40 1.75 -2.03 14.58
N LYS A 41 1.21 -3.21 14.87
CA LYS A 41 1.08 -3.71 16.25
C LYS A 41 2.41 -4.15 16.87
N LYS A 42 3.35 -4.62 16.05
CA LYS A 42 4.63 -5.19 16.51
C LYS A 42 5.71 -4.15 16.78
N ASN A 43 5.66 -3.00 16.11
CA ASN A 43 6.68 -1.96 16.25
C ASN A 43 6.17 -0.88 17.21
N GLU A 44 6.44 -1.04 18.48
CA GLU A 44 6.23 0.04 19.45
C GLU A 44 7.34 1.09 19.27
N ILE A 45 6.94 2.34 19.00
CA ILE A 45 7.85 3.47 19.07
C ILE A 45 8.08 3.75 20.55
N THR A 46 9.33 3.68 20.98
CA THR A 46 9.71 3.95 22.39
C THR A 46 9.52 5.40 22.74
N SER A 47 9.29 5.69 24.02
CA SER A 47 8.78 6.94 24.58
C SER A 47 9.65 8.21 24.41
N ASP A 48 10.86 8.10 23.85
CA ASP A 48 11.84 9.19 23.81
C ASP A 48 12.03 9.82 22.43
N VAL A 49 11.12 9.57 21.49
CA VAL A 49 11.25 10.08 20.11
C VAL A 49 10.57 11.44 20.00
N ASP A 50 11.32 12.46 19.60
CA ASP A 50 10.78 13.79 19.31
C ASP A 50 10.00 13.79 17.99
N VAL A 51 8.70 14.02 18.09
CA VAL A 51 7.78 14.08 16.93
C VAL A 51 8.20 15.14 15.90
N ASN A 52 8.89 16.22 16.34
CA ASN A 52 9.36 17.26 15.42
C ASN A 52 10.45 16.74 14.45
N ASN A 53 11.11 15.63 14.78
CA ASN A 53 12.14 15.01 13.95
C ASN A 53 11.58 13.90 13.04
N PHE A 54 10.27 13.66 13.06
CA PHE A 54 9.67 12.68 12.16
C PHE A 54 9.68 13.18 10.72
N GLU A 55 9.96 12.27 9.79
CA GLU A 55 9.65 12.49 8.39
C GLU A 55 8.14 12.75 8.22
N PRO A 56 7.75 13.56 7.24
CA PRO A 56 6.33 13.81 6.99
C PRO A 56 5.56 12.51 6.78
N ILE A 57 4.30 12.48 7.21
CA ILE A 57 3.36 11.42 6.80
C ILE A 57 2.78 11.75 5.43
N VAL A 58 2.39 10.73 4.65
CA VAL A 58 1.75 10.94 3.36
C VAL A 58 0.25 10.68 3.48
N LEU A 59 -0.53 11.70 3.11
CA LEU A 59 -1.98 11.69 3.15
C LEU A 59 -2.55 11.89 1.75
N SER A 60 -3.55 11.11 1.37
CA SER A 60 -4.33 11.37 0.17
C SER A 60 -5.62 12.09 0.49
N LEU A 61 -6.03 12.98 -0.40
CA LEU A 61 -7.40 13.46 -0.46
C LEU A 61 -8.33 12.33 -0.92
N TYR A 62 -9.61 12.44 -0.61
CA TYR A 62 -10.62 11.56 -1.21
C TYR A 62 -10.81 11.87 -2.71
N PRO A 63 -11.32 10.91 -3.54
CA PRO A 63 -11.39 11.04 -5.00
C PRO A 63 -12.11 12.28 -5.53
N ASN A 64 -13.04 12.82 -4.76
CA ASN A 64 -13.85 14.00 -5.13
C ASN A 64 -13.20 15.35 -4.78
N LYS A 65 -12.01 15.35 -4.21
CA LYS A 65 -11.28 16.54 -3.78
C LYS A 65 -9.96 16.66 -4.51
N ILE A 66 -9.60 17.90 -4.89
CA ILE A 66 -8.37 18.22 -5.60
C ILE A 66 -7.70 19.38 -4.89
N LEU A 67 -6.41 19.23 -4.63
CA LEU A 67 -5.53 20.30 -4.19
C LEU A 67 -4.67 20.74 -5.37
N ASN A 68 -4.43 22.04 -5.49
CA ASN A 68 -3.58 22.64 -6.52
C ASN A 68 -2.50 23.52 -5.87
N ASN A 69 -1.54 23.94 -6.67
CA ASN A 69 -0.39 24.74 -6.24
C ASN A 69 -0.72 26.18 -5.80
N GLU A 70 -1.94 26.65 -6.01
CA GLU A 70 -2.38 27.98 -5.57
C GLU A 70 -2.86 27.98 -4.12
N SER A 71 -3.11 26.82 -3.54
CA SER A 71 -3.64 26.66 -2.19
C SER A 71 -2.57 26.92 -1.14
N LYS A 72 -2.70 28.01 -0.39
CA LYS A 72 -1.84 28.29 0.79
C LYS A 72 -2.37 27.67 2.08
N ASN A 73 -3.69 27.50 2.16
CA ASN A 73 -4.38 26.84 3.26
C ASN A 73 -5.44 25.91 2.70
N PHE A 74 -5.70 24.81 3.38
CA PHE A 74 -6.68 23.82 2.94
C PHE A 74 -7.45 23.27 4.14
N GLU A 75 -8.73 22.99 3.96
CA GLU A 75 -9.57 22.37 4.99
C GLU A 75 -10.35 21.21 4.40
N THR A 76 -10.35 20.10 5.10
CA THR A 76 -11.12 18.89 4.74
C THR A 76 -11.51 18.12 5.99
N SER A 77 -12.61 17.39 5.92
CA SER A 77 -13.04 16.41 6.93
C SER A 77 -12.55 15.00 6.65
N GLU A 78 -12.07 14.73 5.42
CA GLU A 78 -11.80 13.38 4.94
C GLU A 78 -10.40 13.31 4.32
N LEU A 79 -9.59 12.39 4.81
CA LEU A 79 -8.24 12.09 4.35
C LEU A 79 -7.95 10.60 4.50
N ILE A 80 -7.01 10.10 3.72
CA ILE A 80 -6.56 8.72 3.73
C ILE A 80 -5.07 8.69 4.04
N LEU A 81 -4.66 7.96 5.06
CA LEU A 81 -3.25 7.77 5.40
C LEU A 81 -2.63 6.71 4.47
N LEU A 82 -1.63 7.12 3.70
CA LEU A 82 -0.91 6.26 2.75
C LEU A 82 0.40 5.73 3.33
N ASP A 83 1.18 6.60 3.96
CA ASP A 83 2.48 6.25 4.56
C ASP A 83 2.66 6.97 5.90
N GLY A 84 3.50 6.38 6.75
CA GLY A 84 3.76 6.91 8.09
C GLY A 84 2.77 6.45 9.16
N HIS A 85 2.14 5.27 9.02
CA HIS A 85 1.16 4.73 9.97
C HIS A 85 1.69 4.64 11.41
N HIS A 86 2.96 4.27 11.61
CA HIS A 86 3.58 4.24 12.94
C HIS A 86 3.75 5.63 13.53
N ARG A 87 4.24 6.59 12.73
CA ARG A 87 4.41 8.00 13.11
C ARG A 87 3.06 8.63 13.49
N TRP A 88 2.04 8.37 12.69
CA TRP A 88 0.67 8.79 12.94
C TRP A 88 0.13 8.22 14.25
N LYS A 89 0.22 6.88 14.42
CA LYS A 89 -0.28 6.20 15.61
C LYS A 89 0.38 6.73 16.88
N TYR A 90 1.71 6.89 16.87
CA TYR A 90 2.46 7.41 18.02
C TYR A 90 2.04 8.84 18.34
N ALA A 91 2.06 9.76 17.37
CA ALA A 91 1.68 11.15 17.58
C ALA A 91 0.24 11.29 18.09
N ASN A 92 -0.68 10.43 17.62
CA ASN A 92 -2.07 10.41 18.09
C ASN A 92 -2.17 9.93 19.54
N GLN A 93 -1.42 8.91 19.94
CA GLN A 93 -1.39 8.42 21.32
C GLN A 93 -0.93 9.47 22.35
N ILE A 94 0.01 10.32 21.95
CA ILE A 94 0.56 11.37 22.83
C ILE A 94 -0.04 12.77 22.57
N ASN A 95 -1.11 12.84 21.78
CA ASN A 95 -1.81 14.10 21.42
C ASN A 95 -0.92 15.18 20.76
N LEU A 96 0.08 14.77 19.99
CA LEU A 96 1.00 15.66 19.27
C LEU A 96 0.84 15.60 17.74
N VAL A 97 -0.31 15.21 17.22
CA VAL A 97 -0.57 15.15 15.77
C VAL A 97 -0.35 16.50 15.08
N ASN A 98 -0.67 17.60 15.75
CA ASN A 98 -0.44 18.96 15.25
C ASN A 98 1.05 19.34 15.13
N LYS A 99 1.97 18.49 15.56
CA LYS A 99 3.41 18.63 15.35
C LYS A 99 3.93 17.85 14.14
N LEU A 100 3.14 16.93 13.60
CA LEU A 100 3.54 16.20 12.40
C LEU A 100 3.47 17.13 11.19
N LYS A 101 4.48 17.01 10.34
CA LYS A 101 4.37 17.48 8.96
C LYS A 101 3.66 16.41 8.12
N CYS A 102 2.97 16.84 7.10
CA CYS A 102 2.33 15.93 6.15
C CYS A 102 2.56 16.37 4.71
N ILE A 103 2.51 15.41 3.80
CA ILE A 103 2.46 15.67 2.36
C ILE A 103 1.09 15.22 1.87
N LEU A 104 0.32 16.17 1.36
CA LEU A 104 -0.99 15.92 0.76
C LEU A 104 -0.82 15.54 -0.70
N VAL A 105 -1.48 14.47 -1.16
CA VAL A 105 -1.52 14.08 -2.57
C VAL A 105 -2.96 13.94 -3.05
N ASN A 106 -3.18 14.15 -4.34
CA ASN A 106 -4.49 13.91 -4.94
C ASN A 106 -4.69 12.40 -5.13
N PHE A 107 -5.89 11.90 -4.90
CA PHE A 107 -6.18 10.46 -4.98
C PHE A 107 -5.87 9.84 -6.36
N LYS A 108 -6.04 10.60 -7.44
CA LYS A 108 -5.69 10.16 -8.80
C LYS A 108 -4.23 9.77 -8.98
N ASP A 109 -3.35 10.30 -8.13
CA ASP A 109 -1.90 10.06 -8.17
C ASP A 109 -1.47 8.89 -7.26
N VAL A 110 -2.41 8.35 -6.49
CA VAL A 110 -2.19 7.16 -5.65
C VAL A 110 -2.15 5.91 -6.51
N LYS A 111 -1.14 5.08 -6.29
CA LYS A 111 -1.00 3.78 -6.96
C LYS A 111 -0.81 2.68 -5.92
N VAL A 112 -1.29 1.50 -6.25
CA VAL A 112 -1.05 0.27 -5.49
C VAL A 112 -0.18 -0.63 -6.35
N LYS A 113 0.99 -0.99 -5.82
CA LYS A 113 1.93 -1.90 -6.48
C LYS A 113 1.91 -3.24 -5.76
N SER A 114 1.88 -4.34 -6.48
CA SER A 114 2.07 -5.68 -5.93
C SER A 114 3.56 -5.98 -5.80
N TYR A 115 3.92 -6.74 -4.76
CA TYR A 115 5.25 -7.33 -4.69
C TYR A 115 5.44 -8.34 -5.82
N PHE A 116 6.66 -8.45 -6.28
CA PHE A 116 7.14 -9.63 -7.02
C PHE A 116 7.57 -10.70 -6.01
N PHE A 117 7.50 -11.94 -6.43
CA PHE A 117 7.90 -13.06 -5.58
C PHE A 117 8.87 -13.96 -6.35
N LYS A 118 10.02 -14.21 -5.76
CA LYS A 118 10.95 -15.22 -6.25
C LYS A 118 10.39 -16.61 -5.91
N ILE A 119 10.41 -17.52 -6.87
CA ILE A 119 10.07 -18.91 -6.69
C ILE A 119 11.28 -19.65 -6.09
N ASN A 120 11.09 -20.37 -4.99
CA ASN A 120 12.13 -21.07 -4.25
C ASN A 120 12.25 -22.56 -4.59
N ILE A 121 11.38 -23.06 -5.45
CA ILE A 121 11.34 -24.45 -5.92
C ILE A 121 11.55 -24.51 -7.43
N GLU A 122 11.76 -25.70 -7.97
CA GLU A 122 11.85 -25.92 -9.40
C GLU A 122 10.56 -25.51 -10.13
N LYS A 123 10.71 -24.96 -11.33
CA LYS A 123 9.60 -24.47 -12.15
C LYS A 123 8.46 -25.49 -12.31
N ASP A 124 8.79 -26.72 -12.68
CA ASP A 124 7.79 -27.78 -12.92
C ASP A 124 7.04 -28.15 -11.63
N LYS A 125 7.73 -28.10 -10.49
CA LYS A 125 7.11 -28.29 -9.18
C LYS A 125 6.18 -27.13 -8.84
N PHE A 126 6.55 -25.91 -9.19
CA PHE A 126 5.69 -24.75 -8.97
C PHE A 126 4.41 -24.83 -9.82
N ILE A 127 4.52 -25.12 -11.11
CA ILE A 127 3.37 -25.31 -12.00
C ILE A 127 2.46 -26.43 -11.50
N LYS A 128 3.05 -27.56 -11.08
CA LYS A 128 2.29 -28.64 -10.47
C LYS A 128 1.56 -28.20 -9.21
N HIS A 129 2.23 -27.44 -8.34
CA HIS A 129 1.63 -26.88 -7.12
C HIS A 129 0.43 -25.96 -7.43
N LEU A 130 0.56 -25.08 -8.44
CA LEU A 130 -0.55 -24.26 -8.93
C LEU A 130 -1.73 -25.13 -9.43
N SER A 131 -1.43 -26.15 -10.23
CA SER A 131 -2.45 -27.06 -10.77
C SER A 131 -3.19 -27.85 -9.68
N GLU A 132 -2.47 -28.39 -8.70
CA GLU A 132 -3.05 -29.08 -7.54
C GLU A 132 -3.95 -28.16 -6.71
N ALA A 133 -3.61 -26.87 -6.62
CA ALA A 133 -4.46 -25.85 -6.01
C ALA A 133 -5.62 -25.40 -6.89
N GLY A 134 -5.73 -25.92 -8.12
CA GLY A 134 -6.82 -25.61 -9.06
C GLY A 134 -6.59 -24.38 -9.94
N TYR A 135 -5.36 -23.89 -10.00
CA TYR A 135 -4.99 -22.83 -10.94
C TYR A 135 -4.58 -23.43 -12.29
N ILE A 136 -5.16 -22.91 -13.35
CA ILE A 136 -4.91 -23.34 -14.73
C ILE A 136 -4.52 -22.14 -15.59
N PRO A 137 -3.68 -22.31 -16.64
CA PRO A 137 -3.38 -21.25 -17.59
C PRO A 137 -4.66 -20.72 -18.26
N ASN A 138 -4.87 -19.41 -18.21
CA ASN A 138 -5.97 -18.74 -18.89
C ASN A 138 -5.74 -17.22 -18.89
N ASN A 139 -5.56 -16.65 -20.06
CA ASN A 139 -5.28 -15.22 -20.23
C ASN A 139 -6.54 -14.34 -20.24
N ASP A 140 -7.74 -14.92 -20.21
CA ASP A 140 -9.01 -14.17 -20.21
C ASP A 140 -9.51 -13.81 -18.80
N GLY A 141 -8.73 -14.13 -17.76
CA GLY A 141 -9.09 -13.85 -16.36
C GLY A 141 -8.72 -12.45 -15.91
N ASN A 142 -9.47 -11.94 -14.93
CA ASN A 142 -9.19 -10.64 -14.30
C ASN A 142 -8.41 -10.76 -12.96
N ILE A 143 -8.44 -11.94 -12.33
CA ILE A 143 -7.84 -12.20 -11.03
C ILE A 143 -7.03 -13.49 -11.13
N GLY A 144 -5.72 -13.40 -10.92
CA GLY A 144 -4.86 -14.58 -11.05
C GLY A 144 -3.39 -14.30 -10.75
N ILE A 145 -2.59 -15.26 -11.08
CA ILE A 145 -1.15 -15.31 -10.84
C ILE A 145 -0.46 -15.22 -12.19
N TYR A 146 0.41 -14.23 -12.34
CA TYR A 146 1.24 -14.06 -13.54
C TYR A 146 2.57 -14.75 -13.31
N PHE A 147 2.86 -15.73 -14.16
CA PHE A 147 4.11 -16.47 -14.17
C PHE A 147 4.57 -16.67 -15.61
N GLU A 148 5.78 -16.23 -15.91
CA GLU A 148 6.25 -16.05 -17.30
C GLU A 148 5.24 -15.20 -18.10
N ASP A 149 4.88 -15.58 -19.28
CA ASP A 149 3.93 -14.87 -20.14
C ASP A 149 2.48 -15.35 -19.98
N GLU A 150 2.20 -16.17 -18.97
CA GLU A 150 0.91 -16.78 -18.74
C GLU A 150 0.25 -16.28 -17.46
N MET A 151 -1.06 -16.17 -17.50
CA MET A 151 -1.87 -15.94 -16.32
C MET A 151 -2.53 -17.25 -15.88
N TYR A 152 -2.37 -17.58 -14.61
CA TYR A 152 -3.01 -18.75 -14.00
C TYR A 152 -4.20 -18.30 -13.17
N ILE A 153 -5.39 -18.83 -13.48
CA ILE A 153 -6.63 -18.51 -12.76
C ILE A 153 -7.20 -19.74 -12.08
N ASN A 154 -7.93 -19.52 -10.99
CA ASN A 154 -8.71 -20.54 -10.32
C ASN A 154 -10.18 -20.09 -10.26
N LYS A 155 -11.10 -20.86 -10.85
CA LYS A 155 -12.54 -20.56 -10.88
C LYS A 155 -13.19 -20.47 -9.48
N LYS A 156 -12.54 -20.99 -8.45
CA LYS A 156 -12.99 -20.90 -7.06
C LYS A 156 -12.62 -19.57 -6.40
N VAL A 157 -11.62 -18.86 -6.94
CA VAL A 157 -11.20 -17.52 -6.49
C VAL A 157 -12.21 -16.52 -7.02
N LYS A 158 -13.00 -15.95 -6.12
CA LYS A 158 -14.09 -15.03 -6.47
C LYS A 158 -13.71 -13.57 -6.33
N ASN A 159 -12.68 -13.29 -5.54
CA ASN A 159 -12.23 -11.94 -5.25
C ASN A 159 -10.71 -11.92 -5.02
N ILE A 160 -10.18 -10.72 -4.91
CA ILE A 160 -8.74 -10.50 -4.75
C ILE A 160 -8.21 -11.05 -3.40
N PHE A 161 -9.06 -11.11 -2.36
CA PHE A 161 -8.65 -11.61 -1.05
C PHE A 161 -8.42 -13.12 -1.07
N ASP A 162 -9.25 -13.87 -1.80
CA ASP A 162 -9.05 -15.31 -1.98
C ASP A 162 -7.68 -15.56 -2.62
N LEU A 163 -7.30 -14.74 -3.62
CA LEU A 163 -6.01 -14.82 -4.27
C LEU A 163 -4.86 -14.53 -3.30
N TYR A 164 -4.99 -13.47 -2.49
CA TYR A 164 -3.94 -13.09 -1.54
C TYR A 164 -3.86 -14.03 -0.33
N ASN A 165 -4.94 -14.70 0.05
CA ASN A 165 -4.92 -15.79 1.01
C ASN A 165 -4.14 -16.99 0.47
N PHE A 166 -4.34 -17.36 -0.80
CA PHE A 166 -3.52 -18.39 -1.45
C PHE A 166 -2.04 -17.97 -1.50
N LYS A 167 -1.77 -16.71 -1.90
CA LYS A 167 -0.41 -16.15 -1.84
C LYS A 167 0.23 -16.35 -0.47
N LYS A 168 -0.51 -16.07 0.62
CA LYS A 168 -0.03 -16.26 1.99
C LYS A 168 0.34 -17.71 2.26
N LEU A 169 -0.50 -18.67 1.87
CA LEU A 169 -0.25 -20.11 2.07
C LEU A 169 1.08 -20.52 1.42
N ILE A 170 1.27 -20.22 0.13
CA ILE A 170 2.49 -20.62 -0.58
C ILE A 170 3.74 -19.82 -0.13
N GLN A 171 3.55 -18.66 0.49
CA GLN A 171 4.62 -17.91 1.13
C GLN A 171 5.00 -18.52 2.49
N ASP A 172 4.03 -18.92 3.30
CA ASP A 172 4.25 -19.59 4.60
C ASP A 172 4.92 -20.95 4.40
N ASP A 173 4.59 -21.67 3.32
CA ASP A 173 5.22 -22.92 2.89
C ASP A 173 6.61 -22.72 2.23
N ASN A 174 7.10 -21.47 2.20
CA ASN A 174 8.39 -21.11 1.59
C ASN A 174 8.52 -21.48 0.09
N VAL A 175 7.39 -21.63 -0.61
CA VAL A 175 7.36 -21.84 -2.06
C VAL A 175 7.74 -20.56 -2.82
N ILE A 176 7.37 -19.39 -2.25
CA ILE A 176 7.71 -18.07 -2.79
C ILE A 176 8.27 -17.16 -1.69
N THR A 177 9.13 -16.21 -2.09
CA THR A 177 9.67 -15.16 -1.20
C THR A 177 9.46 -13.79 -1.84
N PRO A 178 8.94 -12.79 -1.10
CA PRO A 178 8.73 -11.46 -1.63
C PRO A 178 10.06 -10.74 -1.91
N ILE A 179 10.10 -10.02 -3.03
CA ILE A 179 11.21 -9.14 -3.41
C ILE A 179 10.69 -7.73 -3.68
N LEU A 180 11.51 -6.71 -3.36
CA LEU A 180 11.14 -5.31 -3.49
C LEU A 180 11.37 -4.75 -4.90
N GLU A 181 12.31 -5.32 -5.64
CA GLU A 181 12.72 -4.83 -6.96
C GLU A 181 11.93 -5.54 -8.06
N ASP A 182 11.73 -4.84 -9.18
CA ASP A 182 11.29 -5.46 -10.42
C ASP A 182 12.31 -6.54 -10.78
N GLY A 183 11.89 -7.79 -10.70
CA GLY A 183 12.75 -8.96 -10.80
C GLY A 183 13.43 -9.17 -12.15
N GLY A 184 13.36 -8.20 -13.06
CA GLY A 184 13.83 -8.36 -14.44
C GLY A 184 13.07 -9.45 -15.19
N GLU A 185 13.45 -9.72 -16.41
CA GLU A 185 12.93 -10.81 -17.26
C GLU A 185 13.46 -12.19 -16.81
N SER A 186 13.20 -12.58 -15.57
CA SER A 186 13.64 -13.88 -15.07
C SER A 186 12.45 -14.83 -14.93
N SER A 187 12.56 -16.01 -15.52
CA SER A 187 11.61 -17.13 -15.43
C SER A 187 11.38 -17.68 -14.00
N THR A 188 11.92 -17.01 -13.00
CA THR A 188 11.85 -17.43 -11.59
C THR A 188 10.97 -16.52 -10.74
N PHE A 189 10.27 -15.57 -11.33
CA PHE A 189 9.42 -14.64 -10.60
C PHE A 189 7.95 -14.82 -10.91
N VAL A 190 7.14 -14.56 -9.90
CA VAL A 190 5.68 -14.59 -10.01
C VAL A 190 5.10 -13.28 -9.46
N LYS A 191 4.00 -12.86 -10.05
CA LYS A 191 3.25 -11.68 -9.66
C LYS A 191 1.78 -12.02 -9.50
N PHE A 192 1.14 -11.41 -8.53
CA PHE A 192 -0.31 -11.53 -8.30
C PHE A 192 -1.02 -10.31 -8.88
N THR A 193 -2.28 -10.48 -9.30
CA THR A 193 -3.11 -9.35 -9.74
C THR A 193 -3.09 -8.23 -8.70
N SER A 194 -2.81 -7.02 -9.15
CA SER A 194 -2.73 -5.84 -8.28
C SER A 194 -4.11 -5.33 -7.91
N LEU A 195 -4.23 -4.81 -6.70
CA LEU A 195 -5.38 -4.03 -6.27
C LEU A 195 -5.37 -2.63 -6.88
N LYS A 196 -6.55 -2.05 -7.03
CA LYS A 196 -6.69 -0.62 -7.34
C LYS A 196 -6.84 0.17 -6.04
N PRO A 197 -6.46 1.46 -6.02
CA PRO A 197 -6.63 2.28 -4.82
C PRO A 197 -8.06 2.31 -4.29
N GLN A 198 -9.06 2.29 -5.18
CA GLN A 198 -10.49 2.25 -4.82
C GLN A 198 -10.88 0.96 -4.09
N ASP A 199 -10.28 -0.17 -4.46
CA ASP A 199 -10.55 -1.45 -3.81
C ASP A 199 -10.12 -1.41 -2.34
N LEU A 200 -9.05 -0.65 -2.02
CA LEU A 200 -8.52 -0.53 -0.67
C LEU A 200 -9.41 0.30 0.26
N LEU A 201 -10.21 1.21 -0.27
CA LEU A 201 -11.16 2.01 0.50
C LEU A 201 -12.37 1.19 0.99
N SER A 202 -12.69 0.11 0.29
CA SER A 202 -13.83 -0.77 0.59
C SER A 202 -13.43 -2.06 1.31
N ILE A 203 -12.17 -2.17 1.74
CA ILE A 203 -11.64 -3.38 2.37
C ILE A 203 -12.05 -3.46 3.85
N ASP A 204 -12.86 -4.45 4.18
CA ASP A 204 -13.18 -4.81 5.57
C ASP A 204 -12.12 -5.72 6.22
N HIS A 205 -11.22 -6.30 5.44
CA HIS A 205 -10.23 -7.28 5.89
C HIS A 205 -8.80 -6.80 5.61
N LEU A 206 -7.88 -7.20 6.50
CA LEU A 206 -6.45 -6.97 6.30
C LEU A 206 -5.90 -7.87 5.20
N LEU A 207 -5.08 -7.31 4.34
CA LEU A 207 -4.26 -8.11 3.44
C LEU A 207 -3.13 -8.80 4.21
N PRO A 208 -2.72 -10.00 3.78
CA PRO A 208 -1.52 -10.63 4.32
C PRO A 208 -0.28 -9.73 4.16
N PRO A 209 0.68 -9.79 5.08
CA PRO A 209 1.92 -9.01 5.00
C PRO A 209 2.64 -9.16 3.65
N LYS A 210 3.29 -8.09 3.20
CA LYS A 210 4.05 -8.06 1.94
C LYS A 210 3.20 -8.43 0.71
N SER A 211 1.95 -8.02 0.68
CA SER A 211 1.06 -8.21 -0.47
C SER A 211 1.19 -7.08 -1.47
N THR A 212 1.10 -5.85 -1.00
CA THR A 212 1.15 -4.65 -1.81
C THR A 212 1.87 -3.52 -1.06
N TRP A 213 2.28 -2.49 -1.79
CA TRP A 213 2.61 -1.19 -1.21
C TRP A 213 1.91 -0.07 -1.96
N ILE A 214 1.68 1.00 -1.24
CA ILE A 214 1.04 2.19 -1.78
C ILE A 214 2.10 3.22 -2.10
N THR A 215 1.93 3.93 -3.19
CA THR A 215 2.76 5.06 -3.57
C THR A 215 1.89 6.28 -3.87
N PRO A 216 2.41 7.52 -3.72
CA PRO A 216 3.78 7.83 -3.29
C PRO A 216 4.01 7.60 -1.79
N ARG A 217 5.26 7.37 -1.43
CA ARG A 217 5.72 7.22 -0.05
C ARG A 217 7.12 7.82 0.12
N ILE A 218 7.50 8.07 1.37
CA ILE A 218 8.82 8.57 1.74
C ILE A 218 9.72 7.43 2.21
#